data_641f50b01f8f7259613c9d9b6385ccaf
#
_entry.id   641f50b01f8f7259613c9d9b6385ccaf
#
_cell.length_a   1.000
_cell.length_b   1.000
_cell.length_c   1.000
_cell.angle_alpha   90.00
_cell.angle_beta   90.00
_cell.angle_gamma   90.00
#
_symmetry.space_group_name_H-M   'P 1'
#
loop_
_entity.id
_entity.type
_entity.pdbx_description
1 polymer ?
#
loop_
_entity_poly.entity_id
_entity_poly.type
_entity_poly.pdbx_seq_one_letter_code
_entity_poly.pdbx_strand_id
1 'polypeptide(L)'
;HHLRFIHQVEIEYARALNRAHEEVDHEEDIFAFQNLTSLEAQMQSLKSKIGRVSTASGCVLVRGESGSGKELVARAIHRSSPRADRPMLSVNCAAIPKDLIESQLFGHKKGAFTSADRDHIGWFEQADRGTLFLDEIGELSLEGQAKLLRTLEGHPFLPVGGTKEVKVDVRVICATNRDLKEFVAEKQFREDLFYRLSVYELMIPPLRERDNDIQRLIDFFLEHFR
;
A
#
# COMPACT_ATOMS: atom_id res chain seq x y z
N HIS A 1 7.84 -25.07 -22.01
CA HIS A 1 7.49 -25.60 -20.70
C HIS A 1 8.51 -25.19 -19.61
N HIS A 2 9.82 -25.27 -19.87
CA HIS A 2 10.88 -24.95 -18.89
C HIS A 2 10.87 -23.48 -18.44
N LEU A 3 10.66 -22.53 -19.35
CA LEU A 3 10.63 -21.09 -19.03
C LEU A 3 9.43 -20.69 -18.16
N ARG A 4 8.27 -21.34 -18.34
CA ARG A 4 7.11 -21.11 -17.46
C ARG A 4 7.34 -21.64 -16.03
N PHE A 5 8.05 -22.76 -15.92
CA PHE A 5 8.39 -23.34 -14.63
C PHE A 5 9.37 -22.46 -13.85
N ILE A 6 10.44 -21.97 -14.51
CA ILE A 6 11.42 -21.05 -13.91
C ILE A 6 10.72 -19.75 -13.44
N HIS A 7 9.85 -19.20 -14.27
CA HIS A 7 9.10 -17.98 -13.94
C HIS A 7 8.14 -18.18 -12.75
N GLN A 8 7.48 -19.34 -12.66
CA GLN A 8 6.63 -19.69 -11.52
C GLN A 8 7.45 -19.84 -10.24
N VAL A 9 8.63 -20.46 -10.31
CA VAL A 9 9.56 -20.60 -9.18
C VAL A 9 10.10 -19.25 -8.72
N GLU A 10 10.41 -18.31 -9.63
CA GLU A 10 10.84 -16.96 -9.27
C GLU A 10 9.75 -16.17 -8.55
N ILE A 11 8.48 -16.30 -8.99
CA ILE A 11 7.33 -15.67 -8.33
C ILE A 11 7.12 -16.26 -6.93
N GLU A 12 7.18 -17.58 -6.81
CA GLU A 12 7.02 -18.26 -5.52
C GLU A 12 8.18 -17.96 -4.56
N TYR A 13 9.41 -17.85 -5.09
CA TYR A 13 10.57 -17.47 -4.30
C TYR A 13 10.49 -16.02 -3.83
N ALA A 14 10.09 -15.10 -4.69
CA ALA A 14 9.84 -13.70 -4.31
C ALA A 14 8.70 -13.57 -3.27
N ARG A 15 7.63 -14.37 -3.42
CA ARG A 15 6.54 -14.46 -2.44
C ARG A 15 7.00 -15.09 -1.11
N ALA A 16 7.90 -16.06 -1.16
CA ALA A 16 8.46 -16.71 0.03
C ALA A 16 9.44 -15.77 0.77
N LEU A 17 10.27 -15.00 0.04
CA LEU A 17 11.15 -13.98 0.59
C LEU A 17 10.36 -12.84 1.26
N ASN A 18 9.31 -12.36 0.60
CA ASN A 18 8.42 -11.38 1.19
C ASN A 18 7.69 -11.93 2.42
N ARG A 19 7.22 -13.20 2.38
CA ARG A 19 6.63 -13.86 3.56
C ARG A 19 7.63 -14.02 4.70
N ALA A 20 8.86 -14.40 4.44
CA ALA A 20 9.89 -14.53 5.47
C ALA A 20 10.27 -13.17 6.09
N HIS A 21 10.34 -12.09 5.29
CA HIS A 21 10.48 -10.72 5.81
C HIS A 21 9.23 -10.30 6.57
N GLU A 22 8.05 -10.64 6.07
CA GLU A 22 6.77 -10.36 6.72
C GLU A 22 6.64 -11.11 8.06
N GLU A 23 7.08 -12.35 8.17
CA GLU A 23 6.98 -13.14 9.42
C GLU A 23 7.90 -12.61 10.52
N VAL A 24 9.08 -12.09 10.22
CA VAL A 24 9.99 -11.49 11.19
C VAL A 24 9.50 -10.10 11.65
N ASP A 25 9.00 -9.27 10.74
CA ASP A 25 8.38 -7.98 11.08
C ASP A 25 6.99 -8.14 11.74
N HIS A 26 6.35 -9.29 11.57
CA HIS A 26 4.93 -9.49 11.88
C HIS A 26 4.61 -9.51 13.37
N GLU A 27 5.40 -10.18 14.20
CA GLU A 27 5.15 -10.23 15.65
C GLU A 27 5.46 -8.88 16.29
N GLU A 28 6.49 -8.21 15.84
CA GLU A 28 6.94 -6.92 16.34
C GLU A 28 5.97 -5.79 15.99
N ASP A 29 5.49 -5.75 14.75
CA ASP A 29 4.52 -4.75 14.28
C ASP A 29 3.13 -4.90 14.93
N ILE A 30 2.65 -6.14 15.15
CA ILE A 30 1.39 -6.37 15.86
C ILE A 30 1.51 -5.91 17.29
N PHE A 31 2.61 -6.25 17.95
CA PHE A 31 2.88 -5.90 19.33
C PHE A 31 2.98 -4.38 19.47
N ALA A 32 3.70 -3.70 18.56
CA ALA A 32 3.80 -2.24 18.54
C ALA A 32 2.43 -1.57 18.37
N PHE A 33 1.59 -2.02 17.42
CA PHE A 33 0.26 -1.43 17.21
C PHE A 33 -0.74 -1.78 18.32
N GLN A 34 -0.71 -3.00 18.86
CA GLN A 34 -1.59 -3.40 19.97
C GLN A 34 -1.17 -2.76 21.28
N ASN A 35 0.14 -2.55 21.49
CA ASN A 35 0.68 -1.93 22.69
C ASN A 35 0.79 -0.40 22.60
N LEU A 36 0.79 0.18 21.40
CA LEU A 36 0.46 1.60 21.19
C LEU A 36 -1.02 1.86 21.48
N THR A 37 -1.56 1.19 22.52
CA THR A 37 -2.86 1.52 23.08
C THR A 37 -2.76 2.87 23.75
N SER A 38 -2.68 3.90 22.93
CA SER A 38 -2.88 5.25 23.38
C SER A 38 -4.20 5.31 24.14
N LEU A 39 -4.16 5.86 25.33
CA LEU A 39 -5.36 6.25 26.07
C LEU A 39 -5.97 7.51 25.45
N GLU A 40 -5.31 8.09 24.46
CA GLU A 40 -5.78 9.26 23.76
C GLU A 40 -7.04 8.92 22.95
N ALA A 41 -8.09 9.72 23.15
CA ALA A 41 -9.38 9.53 22.51
C ALA A 41 -9.30 9.47 20.97
N GLN A 42 -8.33 10.19 20.38
CA GLN A 42 -8.09 10.20 18.94
C GLN A 42 -7.61 8.85 18.41
N MET A 43 -6.68 8.18 19.11
CA MET A 43 -6.18 6.87 18.72
C MET A 43 -7.22 5.77 18.95
N GLN A 44 -8.03 5.86 20.00
CA GLN A 44 -9.15 4.94 20.21
C GLN A 44 -10.23 5.12 19.12
N SER A 45 -10.51 6.35 18.72
CA SER A 45 -11.37 6.63 17.57
C SER A 45 -10.81 6.04 16.28
N LEU A 46 -9.49 6.16 16.03
CA LEU A 46 -8.81 5.57 14.88
C LEU A 46 -8.95 4.05 14.88
N LYS A 47 -8.73 3.37 16.02
CA LYS A 47 -8.91 1.91 16.14
C LYS A 47 -10.33 1.47 15.82
N SER A 48 -11.33 2.18 16.34
CA SER A 48 -12.73 1.91 16.03
C SER A 48 -13.03 2.06 14.54
N LYS A 49 -12.45 3.09 13.89
CA LYS A 49 -12.57 3.30 12.44
C LYS A 49 -11.88 2.17 11.65
N ILE A 50 -10.68 1.72 12.07
CA ILE A 50 -9.97 0.60 11.45
C ILE A 50 -10.87 -0.65 11.45
N GLY A 51 -11.47 -1.01 12.57
CA GLY A 51 -12.38 -2.16 12.66
C GLY A 51 -13.54 -2.08 11.67
N ARG A 52 -14.12 -0.89 11.48
CA ARG A 52 -15.24 -0.69 10.53
C ARG A 52 -14.79 -0.75 9.07
N VAL A 53 -13.67 -0.09 8.72
CA VAL A 53 -13.21 -0.07 7.33
C VAL A 53 -12.57 -1.39 6.90
N SER A 54 -12.13 -2.22 7.84
CA SER A 54 -11.50 -3.52 7.55
C SER A 54 -12.44 -4.47 6.81
N THR A 55 -13.73 -4.45 7.13
CA THR A 55 -14.74 -5.30 6.48
C THR A 55 -15.32 -4.68 5.20
N ALA A 56 -15.04 -3.42 4.93
CA ALA A 56 -15.52 -2.73 3.75
C ALA A 56 -14.64 -3.06 2.53
N SER A 57 -15.23 -3.03 1.33
CA SER A 57 -14.53 -3.30 0.05
C SER A 57 -13.93 -2.06 -0.62
N GLY A 58 -14.25 -0.86 -0.12
CA GLY A 58 -13.77 0.41 -0.69
C GLY A 58 -12.29 0.69 -0.42
N CYS A 59 -11.73 1.62 -1.18
CA CYS A 59 -10.40 2.15 -0.92
C CYS A 59 -10.33 2.85 0.43
N VAL A 60 -9.17 2.76 1.07
CA VAL A 60 -8.87 3.47 2.31
C VAL A 60 -7.70 4.41 2.06
N LEU A 61 -7.86 5.67 2.39
CA LEU A 61 -6.80 6.67 2.36
C LEU A 61 -6.33 6.96 3.79
N VAL A 62 -5.07 6.62 4.07
CA VAL A 62 -4.43 6.88 5.36
C VAL A 62 -3.60 8.16 5.24
N ARG A 63 -3.94 9.18 6.02
CA ARG A 63 -3.22 10.46 6.06
C ARG A 63 -2.45 10.60 7.36
N GLY A 64 -1.26 11.14 7.28
CA GLY A 64 -0.42 11.42 8.45
C GLY A 64 0.98 11.80 8.04
N GLU A 65 1.70 12.44 8.94
CA GLU A 65 3.10 12.84 8.72
C GLU A 65 4.00 11.63 8.41
N SER A 66 5.17 11.89 7.84
CA SER A 66 6.19 10.86 7.67
C SER A 66 6.57 10.27 9.04
N GLY A 67 6.69 8.95 9.14
CA GLY A 67 6.99 8.26 10.41
C GLY A 67 5.81 8.14 11.39
N SER A 68 4.60 8.59 11.04
CA SER A 68 3.43 8.50 11.94
C SER A 68 2.85 7.09 12.13
N GLY A 69 3.33 6.10 11.35
CA GLY A 69 2.85 4.72 11.40
C GLY A 69 1.76 4.39 10.38
N LYS A 70 1.73 5.06 9.21
CA LYS A 70 0.75 4.80 8.14
C LYS A 70 0.74 3.34 7.69
N GLU A 71 1.90 2.72 7.56
CA GLU A 71 2.02 1.31 7.18
C GLU A 71 1.47 0.37 8.25
N LEU A 72 1.71 0.65 9.54
CA LEU A 72 1.15 -0.14 10.65
C LEU A 72 -0.39 -0.12 10.63
N VAL A 73 -0.98 1.02 10.33
CA VAL A 73 -2.44 1.15 10.14
C VAL A 73 -2.92 0.33 8.95
N ALA A 74 -2.22 0.37 7.83
CA ALA A 74 -2.56 -0.42 6.64
C ALA A 74 -2.48 -1.93 6.93
N ARG A 75 -1.45 -2.39 7.62
CA ARG A 75 -1.29 -3.79 8.07
C ARG A 75 -2.43 -4.19 9.02
N ALA A 76 -2.79 -3.33 9.98
CA ALA A 76 -3.91 -3.59 10.90
C ALA A 76 -5.25 -3.73 10.16
N ILE A 77 -5.51 -2.88 9.14
CA ILE A 77 -6.68 -2.97 8.27
C ILE A 77 -6.70 -4.31 7.53
N HIS A 78 -5.58 -4.69 6.91
CA HIS A 78 -5.47 -5.95 6.17
C HIS A 78 -5.75 -7.16 7.06
N ARG A 79 -5.10 -7.24 8.22
CA ARG A 79 -5.25 -8.36 9.18
C ARG A 79 -6.65 -8.50 9.75
N SER A 80 -7.36 -7.40 9.91
CA SER A 80 -8.75 -7.39 10.38
C SER A 80 -9.76 -7.56 9.24
N SER A 81 -9.31 -7.79 8.00
CA SER A 81 -10.15 -7.89 6.82
C SER A 81 -10.45 -9.34 6.44
N PRO A 82 -11.47 -9.58 5.57
CA PRO A 82 -11.71 -10.90 4.98
C PRO A 82 -10.56 -11.43 4.11
N ARG A 83 -9.51 -10.62 3.88
CA ARG A 83 -8.33 -10.98 3.09
C ARG A 83 -7.08 -11.18 3.97
N ALA A 84 -7.25 -11.35 5.28
CA ALA A 84 -6.13 -11.52 6.24
C ALA A 84 -5.19 -12.67 5.87
N ASP A 85 -5.72 -13.76 5.32
CA ASP A 85 -4.94 -14.93 4.86
C ASP A 85 -4.38 -14.79 3.45
N ARG A 86 -4.55 -13.62 2.82
CA ARG A 86 -4.08 -13.34 1.46
C ARG A 86 -2.84 -12.45 1.50
N PRO A 87 -2.05 -12.41 0.41
CA PRO A 87 -0.86 -11.58 0.39
C PRO A 87 -1.20 -10.09 0.58
N MET A 88 -0.38 -9.41 1.36
CA MET A 88 -0.31 -7.94 1.40
C MET A 88 1.03 -7.51 0.84
N LEU A 89 1.02 -6.68 -0.20
CA LEU A 89 2.22 -6.06 -0.74
C LEU A 89 2.26 -4.58 -0.36
N SER A 90 3.40 -4.12 0.12
CA SER A 90 3.66 -2.71 0.46
C SER A 90 4.59 -2.09 -0.55
N VAL A 91 4.23 -0.93 -1.07
CA VAL A 91 4.99 -0.20 -2.07
C VAL A 91 5.08 1.25 -1.67
N ASN A 92 6.30 1.76 -1.53
CA ASN A 92 6.55 3.19 -1.35
C ASN A 92 6.82 3.84 -2.72
N CYS A 93 5.85 4.60 -3.24
CA CYS A 93 5.97 5.25 -4.54
C CYS A 93 7.10 6.30 -4.59
N ALA A 94 7.44 6.93 -3.46
CA ALA A 94 8.53 7.90 -3.40
C ALA A 94 9.94 7.26 -3.53
N ALA A 95 10.05 5.96 -3.23
CA ALA A 95 11.33 5.23 -3.35
C ALA A 95 11.65 4.78 -4.78
N ILE A 96 10.73 4.96 -5.73
CA ILE A 96 10.85 4.49 -7.10
C ILE A 96 11.03 5.70 -8.03
N PRO A 97 11.95 5.63 -9.00
CA PRO A 97 12.03 6.63 -10.06
C PRO A 97 10.67 6.83 -10.75
N LYS A 98 10.25 8.07 -10.94
CA LYS A 98 8.90 8.43 -11.43
C LYS A 98 8.55 7.77 -12.77
N ASP A 99 9.51 7.63 -13.65
CA ASP A 99 9.40 6.97 -14.95
C ASP A 99 9.24 5.45 -14.86
N LEU A 100 9.57 4.84 -13.73
CA LEU A 100 9.44 3.40 -13.50
C LEU A 100 8.21 3.01 -12.67
N ILE A 101 7.58 3.93 -11.95
CA ILE A 101 6.45 3.63 -11.05
C ILE A 101 5.33 2.89 -11.80
N GLU A 102 4.94 3.38 -12.97
CA GLU A 102 3.88 2.75 -13.75
C GLU A 102 4.24 1.32 -14.17
N SER A 103 5.47 1.13 -14.64
CA SER A 103 6.00 -0.18 -15.00
C SER A 103 6.04 -1.15 -13.82
N GLN A 104 6.39 -0.68 -12.64
CA GLN A 104 6.40 -1.48 -11.41
C GLN A 104 4.99 -1.85 -10.96
N LEU A 105 4.04 -0.90 -11.01
CA LEU A 105 2.66 -1.16 -10.60
C LEU A 105 1.91 -2.10 -11.53
N PHE A 106 1.99 -1.85 -12.85
CA PHE A 106 1.15 -2.50 -13.86
C PHE A 106 1.91 -3.54 -14.69
N GLY A 107 3.23 -3.65 -14.48
CA GLY A 107 4.08 -4.53 -15.28
C GLY A 107 4.48 -3.96 -16.64
N HIS A 108 5.42 -4.63 -17.28
CA HIS A 108 5.85 -4.29 -18.63
C HIS A 108 6.24 -5.53 -19.45
N LYS A 109 6.22 -5.36 -20.76
CA LYS A 109 6.73 -6.36 -21.71
C LYS A 109 8.16 -6.04 -22.09
N LYS A 110 8.92 -7.06 -22.41
CA LYS A 110 10.28 -6.92 -22.97
C LYS A 110 10.28 -5.95 -24.15
N GLY A 111 11.19 -4.97 -24.12
CA GLY A 111 11.31 -3.96 -25.17
C GLY A 111 10.34 -2.77 -25.02
N ALA A 112 9.56 -2.68 -23.95
CA ALA A 112 8.63 -1.57 -23.71
C ALA A 112 9.35 -0.21 -23.54
N PHE A 113 10.60 -0.25 -23.05
CA PHE A 113 11.51 0.90 -22.93
C PHE A 113 12.97 0.40 -22.97
N THR A 114 13.93 1.31 -23.04
CA THR A 114 15.36 0.99 -23.34
C THR A 114 15.97 -0.05 -22.38
N SER A 115 15.57 -0.07 -21.12
CA SER A 115 16.08 -1.00 -20.09
C SER A 115 15.12 -2.17 -19.79
N ALA A 116 14.09 -2.37 -20.60
CA ALA A 116 13.13 -3.48 -20.44
C ALA A 116 13.67 -4.78 -21.08
N ASP A 117 14.66 -5.39 -20.46
CA ASP A 117 15.32 -6.59 -20.99
C ASP A 117 14.48 -7.87 -20.91
N ARG A 118 13.47 -7.88 -20.04
CA ARG A 118 12.56 -9.02 -19.80
C ARG A 118 11.15 -8.53 -19.48
N ASP A 119 10.18 -9.46 -19.51
CA ASP A 119 8.84 -9.20 -19.01
C ASP A 119 8.87 -9.01 -17.49
N HIS A 120 8.08 -8.07 -16.97
CA HIS A 120 7.91 -7.85 -15.55
C HIS A 120 6.42 -7.90 -15.18
N ILE A 121 6.10 -8.68 -14.16
CA ILE A 121 4.75 -8.76 -13.59
C ILE A 121 4.60 -7.64 -12.55
N GLY A 122 3.63 -6.75 -12.79
CA GLY A 122 3.39 -5.62 -11.91
C GLY A 122 2.79 -6.02 -10.55
N TRP A 123 2.91 -5.13 -9.57
CA TRP A 123 2.43 -5.38 -8.20
C TRP A 123 0.92 -5.59 -8.13
N PHE A 124 0.12 -4.98 -9.00
CA PHE A 124 -1.31 -5.26 -9.06
C PHE A 124 -1.61 -6.73 -9.39
N GLU A 125 -0.87 -7.32 -10.32
CA GLU A 125 -1.03 -8.73 -10.65
C GLU A 125 -0.48 -9.64 -9.56
N GLN A 126 0.63 -9.26 -8.91
CA GLN A 126 1.22 -10.01 -7.80
C GLN A 126 0.31 -10.00 -6.55
N ALA A 127 -0.41 -8.89 -6.31
CA ALA A 127 -1.34 -8.73 -5.19
C ALA A 127 -2.75 -9.27 -5.48
N ASP A 128 -2.96 -9.95 -6.60
CA ASP A 128 -4.29 -10.43 -6.96
C ASP A 128 -4.93 -11.27 -5.86
N ARG A 129 -6.20 -10.99 -5.56
CA ARG A 129 -7.01 -11.49 -4.45
C ARG A 129 -6.51 -11.09 -3.05
N GLY A 130 -5.47 -10.29 -2.96
CA GLY A 130 -4.88 -9.78 -1.71
C GLY A 130 -5.13 -8.28 -1.50
N THR A 131 -4.15 -7.65 -0.87
CA THR A 131 -4.14 -6.22 -0.57
C THR A 131 -2.86 -5.57 -1.11
N LEU A 132 -2.99 -4.41 -1.72
CA LEU A 132 -1.86 -3.57 -2.15
C LEU A 132 -1.89 -2.27 -1.35
N PHE A 133 -0.84 -2.03 -0.59
CA PHE A 133 -0.60 -0.77 0.10
C PHE A 133 0.32 0.11 -0.72
N LEU A 134 -0.14 1.31 -1.06
CA LEU A 134 0.57 2.31 -1.84
C LEU A 134 0.88 3.51 -0.94
N ASP A 135 2.10 3.59 -0.45
CA ASP A 135 2.55 4.77 0.32
C ASP A 135 3.01 5.88 -0.62
N GLU A 136 2.81 7.11 -0.20
CA GLU A 136 3.11 8.35 -0.93
C GLU A 136 2.46 8.37 -2.34
N ILE A 137 1.14 8.09 -2.38
CA ILE A 137 0.36 8.01 -3.62
C ILE A 137 0.40 9.28 -4.48
N GLY A 138 0.71 10.43 -3.88
CA GLY A 138 0.86 11.72 -4.57
C GLY A 138 2.05 11.78 -5.55
N GLU A 139 2.95 10.79 -5.54
CA GLU A 139 4.10 10.73 -6.45
C GLU A 139 3.75 10.16 -7.84
N LEU A 140 2.55 9.59 -8.01
CA LEU A 140 2.12 9.06 -9.31
C LEU A 140 1.99 10.15 -10.37
N SER A 141 2.45 9.85 -11.58
CA SER A 141 2.18 10.67 -12.76
C SER A 141 0.67 10.71 -13.06
N LEU A 142 0.19 11.74 -13.75
CA LEU A 142 -1.21 11.85 -14.16
C LEU A 142 -1.67 10.65 -15.00
N GLU A 143 -0.77 10.06 -15.80
CA GLU A 143 -1.04 8.86 -16.58
C GLU A 143 -1.19 7.62 -15.67
N GLY A 144 -0.27 7.43 -14.72
CA GLY A 144 -0.37 6.39 -13.69
C GLY A 144 -1.63 6.52 -12.83
N GLN A 145 -2.02 7.76 -12.50
CA GLN A 145 -3.26 8.05 -11.78
C GLN A 145 -4.50 7.63 -12.58
N ALA A 146 -4.55 7.91 -13.89
CA ALA A 146 -5.66 7.51 -14.75
C ALA A 146 -5.78 5.98 -14.84
N LYS A 147 -4.65 5.29 -14.93
CA LYS A 147 -4.60 3.82 -14.99
C LYS A 147 -5.01 3.19 -13.64
N LEU A 148 -4.56 3.79 -12.54
CA LEU A 148 -4.99 3.40 -11.20
C LEU A 148 -6.51 3.53 -11.03
N LEU A 149 -7.09 4.67 -11.42
CA LEU A 149 -8.53 4.89 -11.34
C LEU A 149 -9.32 3.79 -12.04
N ARG A 150 -8.98 3.47 -13.30
CA ARG A 150 -9.62 2.40 -14.05
C ARG A 150 -9.52 1.04 -13.36
N THR A 151 -8.34 0.74 -12.78
CA THR A 151 -8.13 -0.51 -12.03
C THR A 151 -9.01 -0.56 -10.79
N LEU A 152 -9.15 0.56 -10.05
CA LEU A 152 -10.02 0.69 -8.89
C LEU A 152 -11.52 0.58 -9.23
N GLU A 153 -11.89 0.86 -10.46
CA GLU A 153 -13.24 0.68 -11.00
C GLU A 153 -13.51 -0.74 -11.49
N GLY A 154 -12.50 -1.63 -11.39
CA GLY A 154 -12.61 -3.04 -11.80
C GLY A 154 -12.42 -3.26 -13.29
N HIS A 155 -11.93 -2.25 -14.02
CA HIS A 155 -11.55 -2.40 -15.43
C HIS A 155 -10.19 -3.10 -15.53
N PRO A 156 -9.98 -3.91 -16.58
CA PRO A 156 -8.67 -4.46 -16.87
C PRO A 156 -7.70 -3.34 -17.30
N PHE A 157 -6.41 -3.59 -17.10
CA PHE A 157 -5.34 -2.71 -17.53
C PHE A 157 -4.37 -3.42 -18.48
N LEU A 158 -3.61 -2.64 -19.25
CA LEU A 158 -2.53 -3.14 -20.09
C LEU A 158 -1.19 -2.90 -19.39
N PRO A 159 -0.31 -3.92 -19.29
CA PRO A 159 1.10 -3.70 -18.98
C PRO A 159 1.75 -2.73 -19.97
N VAL A 160 2.80 -2.03 -19.57
CA VAL A 160 3.52 -1.11 -20.46
C VAL A 160 4.08 -1.91 -21.66
N GLY A 161 3.77 -1.49 -22.88
CA GLY A 161 4.14 -2.20 -24.11
C GLY A 161 3.39 -3.52 -24.34
N GLY A 162 2.40 -3.85 -23.49
CA GLY A 162 1.59 -5.06 -23.62
C GLY A 162 0.33 -4.84 -24.43
N THR A 163 -0.18 -5.92 -25.05
CA THR A 163 -1.44 -5.95 -25.81
C THR A 163 -2.50 -6.82 -25.14
N LYS A 164 -2.12 -7.60 -24.14
CA LYS A 164 -3.04 -8.47 -23.41
C LYS A 164 -3.50 -7.75 -22.15
N GLU A 165 -4.81 -7.63 -21.99
CA GLU A 165 -5.44 -7.08 -20.79
C GLU A 165 -5.27 -8.00 -19.58
N VAL A 166 -5.02 -7.38 -18.42
CA VAL A 166 -4.90 -8.04 -17.12
C VAL A 166 -6.02 -7.51 -16.24
N LYS A 167 -6.81 -8.42 -15.67
CA LYS A 167 -7.86 -8.11 -14.71
C LYS A 167 -7.48 -8.69 -13.36
N VAL A 168 -7.61 -7.90 -12.31
CA VAL A 168 -7.24 -8.27 -10.94
C VAL A 168 -8.36 -7.92 -9.97
N ASP A 169 -8.40 -8.61 -8.84
CA ASP A 169 -9.23 -8.30 -7.68
C ASP A 169 -8.35 -7.95 -6.49
N VAL A 170 -7.95 -6.69 -6.38
CA VAL A 170 -7.03 -6.20 -5.35
C VAL A 170 -7.72 -5.17 -4.47
N ARG A 171 -7.63 -5.35 -3.15
CA ARG A 171 -7.98 -4.30 -2.22
C ARG A 171 -6.85 -3.29 -2.14
N VAL A 172 -7.14 -2.01 -2.35
CA VAL A 172 -6.13 -0.95 -2.31
C VAL A 172 -6.28 -0.11 -1.05
N ILE A 173 -5.16 0.06 -0.34
CA ILE A 173 -4.99 1.00 0.76
C ILE A 173 -3.92 1.99 0.31
N CYS A 174 -4.23 3.27 0.33
CA CYS A 174 -3.28 4.34 -0.04
C CYS A 174 -2.86 5.13 1.17
N ALA A 175 -1.65 5.66 1.15
CA ALA A 175 -1.20 6.60 2.16
C ALA A 175 -0.51 7.81 1.54
N THR A 176 -0.53 8.92 2.27
CA THR A 176 0.19 10.14 1.90
C THR A 176 0.39 11.06 3.11
N ASN A 177 1.47 11.80 3.10
CA ASN A 177 1.73 12.91 4.02
C ASN A 177 1.30 14.27 3.43
N ARG A 178 0.91 14.32 2.14
CA ARG A 178 0.58 15.55 1.40
C ARG A 178 -0.91 15.84 1.41
N ASP A 179 -1.27 17.10 1.21
CA ASP A 179 -2.67 17.46 0.97
C ASP A 179 -3.03 17.24 -0.51
N LEU A 180 -3.71 16.11 -0.78
CA LEU A 180 -4.14 15.81 -2.15
C LEU A 180 -5.16 16.81 -2.70
N LYS A 181 -5.88 17.56 -1.85
CA LYS A 181 -6.81 18.61 -2.32
C LYS A 181 -6.06 19.79 -2.92
N GLU A 182 -4.93 20.17 -2.32
CA GLU A 182 -4.03 21.18 -2.90
C GLU A 182 -3.48 20.68 -4.24
N PHE A 183 -3.05 19.43 -4.32
CA PHE A 183 -2.57 18.81 -5.56
C PHE A 183 -3.64 18.76 -6.65
N VAL A 184 -4.91 18.57 -6.30
CA VAL A 184 -6.03 18.66 -7.24
C VAL A 184 -6.18 20.09 -7.74
N ALA A 185 -6.15 21.10 -6.86
CA ALA A 185 -6.23 22.51 -7.23
C ALA A 185 -5.06 22.93 -8.16
N GLU A 186 -3.87 22.39 -7.94
CA GLU A 186 -2.67 22.59 -8.75
C GLU A 186 -2.61 21.72 -10.03
N LYS A 187 -3.63 20.91 -10.29
CA LYS A 187 -3.71 19.96 -11.41
C LYS A 187 -2.57 18.91 -11.44
N GLN A 188 -1.98 18.63 -10.28
CA GLN A 188 -0.97 17.59 -10.10
C GLN A 188 -1.60 16.25 -9.71
N PHE A 189 -2.84 16.26 -9.20
CA PHE A 189 -3.62 15.08 -8.89
C PHE A 189 -5.01 15.17 -9.51
N ARG A 190 -5.52 14.05 -10.00
CA ARG A 190 -6.85 13.99 -10.63
C ARG A 190 -7.93 14.01 -9.56
N GLU A 191 -8.92 14.84 -9.76
CA GLU A 191 -10.06 15.01 -8.88
C GLU A 191 -10.91 13.72 -8.77
N ASP A 192 -11.13 13.05 -9.90
CA ASP A 192 -11.88 11.78 -9.95
C ASP A 192 -11.19 10.67 -9.14
N LEU A 193 -9.87 10.54 -9.24
CA LEU A 193 -9.11 9.61 -8.44
C LEU A 193 -9.13 9.99 -6.96
N PHE A 194 -8.99 11.27 -6.61
CA PHE A 194 -9.07 11.73 -5.22
C PHE A 194 -10.36 11.27 -4.55
N TYR A 195 -11.53 11.49 -5.18
CA TYR A 195 -12.80 11.02 -4.62
C TYR A 195 -12.90 9.50 -4.55
N ARG A 196 -12.31 8.77 -5.49
CA ARG A 196 -12.30 7.31 -5.46
C ARG A 196 -11.44 6.73 -4.35
N LEU A 197 -10.32 7.39 -4.01
CA LEU A 197 -9.44 7.00 -2.90
C LEU A 197 -9.99 7.38 -1.53
N SER A 198 -10.68 8.53 -1.44
CA SER A 198 -11.16 9.12 -0.17
C SER A 198 -12.50 8.56 0.31
N VAL A 199 -12.91 7.36 -0.14
CA VAL A 199 -14.16 6.72 0.33
C VAL A 199 -14.11 6.50 1.84
N TYR A 200 -12.97 6.05 2.35
CA TYR A 200 -12.68 5.96 3.77
C TYR A 200 -11.36 6.70 4.05
N GLU A 201 -11.43 7.76 4.82
CA GLU A 201 -10.26 8.55 5.20
C GLU A 201 -9.93 8.33 6.67
N LEU A 202 -8.69 7.92 6.95
CA LEU A 202 -8.13 7.73 8.28
C LEU A 202 -7.00 8.73 8.48
N MET A 203 -7.13 9.59 9.49
CA MET A 203 -6.10 10.54 9.88
C MET A 203 -5.35 10.00 11.09
N ILE A 204 -4.02 9.91 10.97
CA ILE A 204 -3.14 9.56 12.09
C ILE A 204 -2.62 10.87 12.68
N PRO A 205 -2.88 11.18 13.94
CA PRO A 205 -2.33 12.34 14.57
C PRO A 205 -0.79 12.22 14.69
N PRO A 206 -0.04 13.32 14.58
CA PRO A 206 1.40 13.29 14.74
C PRO A 206 1.80 12.89 16.18
N LEU A 207 2.98 12.31 16.33
CA LEU A 207 3.45 11.78 17.62
C LEU A 207 3.47 12.83 18.74
N ARG A 208 3.79 14.10 18.42
CA ARG A 208 3.76 15.21 19.37
C ARG A 208 2.38 15.51 19.95
N GLU A 209 1.31 15.05 19.33
CA GLU A 209 -0.08 15.16 19.81
C GLU A 209 -0.55 13.87 20.54
N ARG A 210 0.38 12.98 20.84
CA ARG A 210 0.17 11.69 21.49
C ARG A 210 1.13 11.53 22.68
N ASP A 211 1.06 12.42 23.65
CA ASP A 211 2.05 12.54 24.75
C ASP A 211 2.33 11.23 25.49
N ASN A 212 1.29 10.43 25.77
CA ASN A 212 1.46 9.15 26.43
C ASN A 212 2.06 8.05 25.54
N ASP A 213 2.03 8.20 24.21
CA ASP A 213 2.58 7.21 23.28
C ASP A 213 4.10 7.32 23.20
N ILE A 214 4.66 8.51 23.43
CA ILE A 214 6.12 8.72 23.38
C ILE A 214 6.81 7.84 24.42
N GLN A 215 6.35 7.87 25.68
CA GLN A 215 6.94 7.06 26.74
C GLN A 215 6.80 5.56 26.45
N ARG A 216 5.66 5.13 25.99
CA ARG A 216 5.41 3.72 25.61
C ARG A 216 6.26 3.24 24.47
N LEU A 217 6.50 4.09 23.47
CA LEU A 217 7.45 3.78 22.38
C LEU A 217 8.87 3.63 22.90
N ILE A 218 9.30 4.53 23.81
CA ILE A 218 10.60 4.43 24.44
C ILE A 218 10.73 3.10 25.21
N ASP A 219 9.76 2.78 26.05
CA ASP A 219 9.75 1.55 26.85
C ASP A 219 9.78 0.30 25.93
N PHE A 220 8.97 0.28 24.87
CA PHE A 220 8.95 -0.78 23.86
C PHE A 220 10.32 -0.98 23.22
N PHE A 221 10.95 0.08 22.71
CA PHE A 221 12.26 -0.03 22.06
C PHE A 221 13.37 -0.42 23.05
N LEU A 222 13.31 0.05 24.29
CA LEU A 222 14.27 -0.36 25.33
C LEU A 222 14.16 -1.84 25.71
N GLU A 223 12.96 -2.40 25.70
CA GLU A 223 12.73 -3.84 25.95
C GLU A 223 13.18 -4.69 24.76
N HIS A 224 12.98 -4.18 23.56
CA HIS A 224 13.22 -4.93 22.31
C HIS A 224 14.70 -4.98 21.92
N PHE A 225 15.49 -3.95 22.26
CA PHE A 225 16.93 -3.87 21.95
C PHE A 225 17.83 -4.19 23.17
N ARG A 226 17.31 -4.81 24.22
CA ARG A 226 18.08 -5.38 25.33
C ARG A 226 18.52 -6.81 25.05
#